data_2a70ff6fa5844d63e644e945a40afc29
#
_entry.id   2a70ff6fa5844d63e644e945a40afc29
#
_cell.length_a   1.000
_cell.length_b   1.000
_cell.length_c   1.000
_cell.angle_alpha   90.00
_cell.angle_beta   90.00
_cell.angle_gamma   90.00
#
_symmetry.space_group_name_H-M   'P 1'
#
loop_
_entity.id
_entity.type
_entity.pdbx_description
1 polymer ?
#
loop_
_entity_poly.entity_id
_entity_poly.type
_entity_poly.pdbx_seq_one_letter_code
_entity_poly.pdbx_strand_id
1 'polypeptide(L)'
;AGGSGQDFGPKVWSDDEVRTERSFRLFSDGRFEGWIEADEHGGGPPLGRLCQRMPVLRPATPYGVMMLLRHIGVPVRGQHAVIVGASNHVGRPLALELLLAGATTTVCHRFTRDLASHVAQADILAVAVGKPGLVRGDWIKPGAVVLDIGITRLPDGKLSGDVEFAAASQRAGWITPVPGGVGPMTIAMLLENTLTAAVSGVSLLTPREIPPA
;
A
#
# COMPACT_ATOMS: atom_id res chain seq x y z
N ALA A 1 -26.73 19.93 19.99
CA ALA A 1 -25.80 20.97 19.57
C ALA A 1 -24.87 20.36 18.54
N GLY A 2 -25.07 20.73 17.27
CA GLY A 2 -24.31 20.18 16.15
C GLY A 2 -22.90 20.78 16.12
N GLY A 3 -21.89 19.94 16.18
CA GLY A 3 -20.51 20.30 15.91
C GLY A 3 -20.34 20.44 14.40
N SER A 4 -20.19 21.67 13.93
CA SER A 4 -19.82 21.97 12.55
C SER A 4 -18.40 21.54 12.33
N GLY A 5 -18.19 20.43 11.64
CA GLY A 5 -16.88 20.08 11.08
C GLY A 5 -16.47 21.20 10.12
N GLN A 6 -15.35 21.85 10.38
CA GLN A 6 -14.79 22.79 9.42
C GLN A 6 -14.28 22.00 8.22
N ASP A 7 -14.92 22.26 7.09
CA ASP A 7 -14.51 21.73 5.79
C ASP A 7 -13.36 22.61 5.27
N PHE A 8 -12.15 22.06 5.25
CA PHE A 8 -10.94 22.74 4.78
C PHE A 8 -10.57 22.30 3.35
N GLY A 9 -11.53 22.27 2.45
CA GLY A 9 -11.26 21.91 1.06
C GLY A 9 -12.40 22.32 0.14
N PRO A 10 -12.16 22.42 -1.18
CA PRO A 10 -13.21 22.70 -2.13
C PRO A 10 -14.27 21.60 -2.11
N LYS A 11 -15.49 22.04 -2.17
CA LYS A 11 -16.67 21.18 -2.05
C LYS A 11 -16.87 20.36 -3.31
N VAL A 12 -17.18 19.09 -3.07
CA VAL A 12 -18.04 18.22 -3.87
C VAL A 12 -17.48 17.71 -5.21
N TRP A 13 -17.36 16.42 -5.22
CA TRP A 13 -17.17 15.57 -6.38
C TRP A 13 -18.41 15.59 -7.28
N SER A 14 -18.24 15.89 -8.55
CA SER A 14 -19.07 15.37 -9.62
C SER A 14 -18.26 14.34 -10.39
N ASP A 15 -18.88 13.26 -10.78
CA ASP A 15 -18.23 12.11 -11.44
C ASP A 15 -17.55 12.44 -12.78
N ASP A 16 -17.68 13.66 -13.27
CA ASP A 16 -17.25 14.12 -14.58
C ASP A 16 -16.06 15.10 -14.59
N GLU A 17 -15.51 15.47 -13.43
CA GLU A 17 -14.38 16.37 -13.36
C GLU A 17 -13.14 15.70 -12.77
N VAL A 18 -12.14 15.44 -13.60
CA VAL A 18 -10.77 15.14 -13.16
C VAL A 18 -10.23 16.38 -12.46
N ARG A 19 -10.16 16.34 -11.14
CA ARG A 19 -9.63 17.45 -10.32
C ARG A 19 -8.32 17.11 -9.69
N THR A 20 -7.36 17.99 -9.89
CA THR A 20 -6.01 17.99 -9.33
C THR A 20 -5.99 18.71 -7.99
N GLU A 21 -6.76 18.28 -7.02
CA GLU A 21 -6.78 18.93 -5.71
C GLU A 21 -6.58 17.94 -4.58
N ARG A 22 -5.83 18.36 -3.57
CA ARG A 22 -5.66 17.64 -2.33
C ARG A 22 -6.88 17.85 -1.47
N SER A 23 -7.42 16.79 -0.95
CA SER A 23 -8.45 16.87 0.08
C SER A 23 -7.95 16.18 1.33
N PHE A 24 -7.95 16.91 2.43
CA PHE A 24 -7.74 16.37 3.76
C PHE A 24 -9.01 16.59 4.55
N ARG A 25 -9.44 15.59 5.25
CA ARG A 25 -10.54 15.70 6.18
C ARG A 25 -10.11 15.15 7.53
N LEU A 26 -10.04 16.03 8.54
CA LEU A 26 -9.87 15.65 9.92
C LEU A 26 -11.24 15.65 10.61
N PHE A 27 -11.62 14.52 11.16
CA PHE A 27 -12.86 14.39 11.90
C PHE A 27 -12.65 14.71 13.38
N SER A 28 -13.69 15.19 14.05
CA SER A 28 -13.65 15.54 15.48
C SER A 28 -13.40 14.33 16.39
N ASP A 29 -13.56 13.11 15.88
CA ASP A 29 -13.26 11.85 16.57
C ASP A 29 -11.79 11.38 16.34
N GLY A 30 -10.95 12.22 15.73
CA GLY A 30 -9.56 11.93 15.45
C GLY A 30 -9.31 11.09 14.20
N ARG A 31 -10.34 10.76 13.44
CA ARG A 31 -10.12 10.11 12.13
C ARG A 31 -9.58 11.12 11.13
N PHE A 32 -8.70 10.64 10.28
CA PHE A 32 -8.10 11.40 9.19
C PHE A 32 -8.36 10.67 7.87
N GLU A 33 -8.89 11.38 6.90
CA GLU A 33 -8.99 10.94 5.51
C GLU A 33 -8.24 11.91 4.61
N GLY A 34 -7.41 11.36 3.74
CA GLY A 34 -6.68 12.14 2.76
C GLY A 34 -6.39 11.31 1.51
N TRP A 35 -6.51 11.93 0.36
CA TRP A 35 -6.10 11.37 -0.93
C TRP A 35 -5.25 12.36 -1.69
N ILE A 36 -4.35 11.80 -2.45
CA ILE A 36 -3.48 12.55 -3.34
C ILE A 36 -3.80 12.07 -4.75
N GLU A 37 -4.31 12.94 -5.57
CA GLU A 37 -4.65 12.62 -6.95
C GLU A 37 -3.56 12.97 -7.96
N ALA A 38 -3.65 12.38 -9.15
CA ALA A 38 -2.76 12.64 -10.27
C ALA A 38 -3.03 14.00 -10.89
N ASP A 39 -1.98 14.70 -11.30
CA ASP A 39 -2.13 15.82 -12.20
C ASP A 39 -2.11 15.35 -13.67
N GLU A 40 -2.71 16.14 -14.54
CA GLU A 40 -2.86 15.86 -15.98
C GLU A 40 -1.52 15.84 -16.74
N HIS A 41 -0.42 16.24 -16.09
CA HIS A 41 0.87 16.47 -16.73
C HIS A 41 1.92 15.40 -16.40
N GLY A 42 1.50 14.25 -15.84
CA GLY A 42 2.41 13.14 -15.52
C GLY A 42 3.40 13.43 -14.39
N GLY A 43 3.29 14.61 -13.75
CA GLY A 43 3.91 14.89 -12.47
C GLY A 43 3.11 14.28 -11.32
N GLY A 44 2.23 13.40 -11.69
CA GLY A 44 1.22 12.76 -10.91
C GLY A 44 1.65 12.26 -9.56
N PRO A 45 0.70 11.78 -8.81
CA PRO A 45 0.86 11.44 -7.42
C PRO A 45 2.05 10.52 -7.19
N PRO A 46 2.34 10.20 -5.96
CA PRO A 46 3.44 9.32 -5.57
C PRO A 46 3.62 8.10 -6.47
N LEU A 47 2.52 7.58 -7.03
CA LEU A 47 2.55 6.41 -7.92
C LEU A 47 3.19 6.71 -9.30
N GLY A 48 2.87 7.83 -9.93
CA GLY A 48 3.44 8.20 -11.24
C GLY A 48 4.96 8.41 -11.14
N ARG A 49 5.43 9.08 -10.09
CA ARG A 49 6.87 9.26 -9.82
C ARG A 49 7.56 7.95 -9.47
N LEU A 50 6.88 7.07 -8.75
CA LEU A 50 7.40 5.73 -8.44
C LEU A 50 7.57 4.90 -9.73
N CYS A 51 6.61 4.95 -10.66
CA CYS A 51 6.75 4.33 -11.99
C CYS A 51 7.96 4.85 -12.76
N GLN A 52 8.26 6.13 -12.64
CA GLN A 52 9.41 6.79 -13.30
C GLN A 52 10.73 6.58 -12.53
N ARG A 53 10.73 5.80 -11.45
CA ARG A 53 11.89 5.55 -10.58
C ARG A 53 12.41 6.82 -9.87
N MET A 54 11.55 7.79 -9.65
CA MET A 54 11.86 9.07 -8.98
C MET A 54 10.88 9.33 -7.82
N PRO A 55 10.71 8.39 -6.88
CA PRO A 55 9.78 8.58 -5.78
C PRO A 55 10.23 9.72 -4.87
N VAL A 56 9.30 10.60 -4.49
CA VAL A 56 9.50 11.63 -3.46
C VAL A 56 8.63 11.29 -2.26
N LEU A 57 7.32 11.28 -2.44
CA LEU A 57 6.40 10.69 -1.47
C LEU A 57 6.02 9.30 -1.97
N ARG A 58 5.85 8.37 -1.06
CA ARG A 58 5.59 6.97 -1.38
C ARG A 58 4.23 6.55 -0.83
N PRO A 59 3.46 5.70 -1.52
CA PRO A 59 2.25 5.13 -0.94
C PRO A 59 2.54 4.49 0.42
N ALA A 60 1.81 4.90 1.47
CA ALA A 60 2.20 4.63 2.86
C ALA A 60 2.30 3.14 3.19
N THR A 61 1.29 2.33 2.81
CA THR A 61 1.32 0.89 3.07
C THR A 61 2.44 0.16 2.33
N PRO A 62 2.63 0.34 1.00
CA PRO A 62 3.79 -0.21 0.29
C PRO A 62 5.13 0.21 0.89
N TYR A 63 5.27 1.47 1.25
CA TYR A 63 6.49 1.97 1.87
C TYR A 63 6.72 1.31 3.24
N GLY A 64 5.68 1.14 4.05
CA GLY A 64 5.74 0.41 5.31
C GLY A 64 6.21 -1.04 5.15
N VAL A 65 5.75 -1.72 4.11
CA VAL A 65 6.23 -3.07 3.75
C VAL A 65 7.73 -3.07 3.43
N MET A 66 8.20 -2.10 2.64
CA MET A 66 9.62 -1.98 2.33
C MET A 66 10.48 -1.71 3.57
N MET A 67 9.96 -0.93 4.53
CA MET A 67 10.63 -0.68 5.81
C MET A 67 10.70 -1.93 6.68
N LEU A 68 9.65 -2.75 6.71
CA LEU A 68 9.67 -4.05 7.41
C LEU A 68 10.72 -4.98 6.80
N LEU A 69 10.75 -5.13 5.47
CA LEU A 69 11.75 -5.96 4.77
C LEU A 69 13.18 -5.48 5.08
N ARG A 70 13.40 -4.18 5.08
CA ARG A 70 14.69 -3.59 5.44
C ARG A 70 15.05 -3.87 6.90
N HIS A 71 14.10 -3.75 7.82
CA HIS A 71 14.32 -3.95 9.26
C HIS A 71 14.77 -5.39 9.57
N ILE A 72 14.14 -6.37 8.93
CA ILE A 72 14.50 -7.80 9.11
C ILE A 72 15.73 -8.21 8.28
N GLY A 73 16.34 -7.29 7.53
CA GLY A 73 17.56 -7.56 6.77
C GLY A 73 17.39 -8.46 5.56
N VAL A 74 16.17 -8.61 5.04
CA VAL A 74 15.93 -9.46 3.86
C VAL A 74 16.43 -8.78 2.59
N PRO A 75 17.33 -9.41 1.83
CA PRO A 75 17.77 -8.88 0.55
C PRO A 75 16.65 -8.99 -0.47
N VAL A 76 16.07 -7.86 -0.88
CA VAL A 76 15.00 -7.83 -1.88
C VAL A 76 15.53 -8.09 -3.29
N ARG A 77 16.75 -7.63 -3.56
CA ARG A 77 17.38 -7.75 -4.89
C ARG A 77 17.53 -9.23 -5.30
N GLY A 78 17.05 -9.53 -6.49
CA GLY A 78 17.13 -10.88 -7.07
C GLY A 78 16.07 -11.86 -6.57
N GLN A 79 15.24 -11.48 -5.59
CA GLN A 79 14.16 -12.31 -5.07
C GLN A 79 12.95 -12.29 -6.01
N HIS A 80 12.18 -13.37 -5.98
CA HIS A 80 10.88 -13.43 -6.64
C HIS A 80 9.80 -12.98 -5.64
N ALA A 81 9.20 -11.83 -5.92
CA ALA A 81 8.14 -11.25 -5.11
C ALA A 81 6.78 -11.49 -5.77
N VAL A 82 5.88 -12.16 -5.06
CA VAL A 82 4.49 -12.39 -5.50
C VAL A 82 3.56 -11.52 -4.68
N ILE A 83 2.76 -10.72 -5.36
CA ILE A 83 1.78 -9.81 -4.77
C ILE A 83 0.38 -10.33 -5.11
N VAL A 84 -0.37 -10.77 -4.12
CA VAL A 84 -1.75 -11.21 -4.26
C VAL A 84 -2.68 -10.05 -3.92
N GLY A 85 -3.25 -9.46 -4.97
CA GLY A 85 -4.06 -8.24 -4.91
C GLY A 85 -3.47 -7.12 -5.79
N ALA A 86 -4.28 -6.54 -6.67
CA ALA A 86 -3.84 -5.55 -7.65
C ALA A 86 -4.55 -4.20 -7.47
N SER A 87 -4.80 -3.81 -6.21
CA SER A 87 -5.43 -2.52 -5.90
C SER A 87 -4.49 -1.34 -6.23
N ASN A 88 -5.08 -0.17 -6.51
CA ASN A 88 -4.32 1.05 -6.78
C ASN A 88 -3.59 1.57 -5.54
N HIS A 89 -4.09 1.24 -4.35
CA HIS A 89 -3.54 1.76 -3.09
C HIS A 89 -2.41 0.89 -2.52
N VAL A 90 -2.43 -0.41 -2.77
CA VAL A 90 -1.47 -1.36 -2.17
C VAL A 90 -0.76 -2.20 -3.20
N GLY A 91 -1.46 -3.08 -3.91
CA GLY A 91 -0.81 -4.12 -4.71
C GLY A 91 0.04 -3.59 -5.85
N ARG A 92 -0.50 -2.67 -6.66
CA ARG A 92 0.24 -2.06 -7.79
C ARG A 92 1.44 -1.24 -7.32
N PRO A 93 1.29 -0.30 -6.36
CA PRO A 93 2.43 0.45 -5.88
C PRO A 93 3.46 -0.43 -5.15
N LEU A 94 3.05 -1.47 -4.43
CA LEU A 94 3.99 -2.40 -3.81
C LEU A 94 4.82 -3.17 -4.84
N ALA A 95 4.21 -3.58 -5.94
CA ALA A 95 4.94 -4.21 -7.04
C ALA A 95 6.02 -3.28 -7.62
N LEU A 96 5.72 -1.99 -7.75
CA LEU A 96 6.68 -0.98 -8.21
C LEU A 96 7.81 -0.74 -7.20
N GLU A 97 7.51 -0.70 -5.90
CA GLU A 97 8.51 -0.59 -4.83
C GLU A 97 9.48 -1.78 -4.85
N LEU A 98 8.95 -2.99 -4.92
CA LEU A 98 9.75 -4.21 -4.98
C LEU A 98 10.58 -4.29 -6.27
N LEU A 99 9.99 -3.90 -7.41
CA LEU A 99 10.71 -3.81 -8.69
C LEU A 99 11.85 -2.78 -8.63
N LEU A 100 11.60 -1.61 -8.03
CA LEU A 100 12.62 -0.57 -7.81
C LEU A 100 13.77 -1.08 -6.93
N ALA A 101 13.45 -1.91 -5.93
CA ALA A 101 14.43 -2.56 -5.06
C ALA A 101 15.18 -3.74 -5.71
N GLY A 102 14.82 -4.11 -6.95
CA GLY A 102 15.50 -5.14 -7.74
C GLY A 102 14.92 -6.55 -7.63
N ALA A 103 13.69 -6.70 -7.14
CA ALA A 103 12.96 -7.96 -7.19
C ALA A 103 12.37 -8.23 -8.58
N THR A 104 12.16 -9.50 -8.91
CA THR A 104 11.25 -9.90 -9.98
C THR A 104 9.84 -9.97 -9.38
N THR A 105 8.88 -9.25 -9.96
CA THR A 105 7.54 -9.14 -9.39
C THR A 105 6.49 -9.85 -10.22
N THR A 106 5.61 -10.60 -9.56
CA THR A 106 4.40 -11.18 -10.13
C THR A 106 3.19 -10.63 -9.38
N VAL A 107 2.24 -10.03 -10.11
CA VAL A 107 1.00 -9.49 -9.51
C VAL A 107 -0.17 -10.39 -9.86
N CYS A 108 -0.77 -11.00 -8.84
CA CYS A 108 -1.95 -11.83 -8.94
C CYS A 108 -3.22 -11.02 -8.62
N HIS A 109 -4.32 -11.36 -9.29
CA HIS A 109 -5.60 -10.71 -9.12
C HIS A 109 -6.75 -11.74 -9.24
N ARG A 110 -8.00 -11.30 -9.14
CA ARG A 110 -9.19 -12.17 -9.16
C ARG A 110 -9.34 -13.09 -10.37
N PHE A 111 -8.63 -12.79 -11.47
CA PHE A 111 -8.65 -13.60 -12.69
C PHE A 111 -7.40 -14.46 -12.88
N THR A 112 -6.48 -14.42 -11.93
CA THR A 112 -5.26 -15.25 -11.97
C THR A 112 -5.65 -16.71 -11.81
N ARG A 113 -5.21 -17.53 -12.76
CA ARG A 113 -5.37 -18.98 -12.69
C ARG A 113 -4.30 -19.57 -11.83
N ASP A 114 -4.61 -20.65 -11.13
CA ASP A 114 -3.66 -21.40 -10.31
C ASP A 114 -2.84 -20.52 -9.35
N LEU A 115 -3.58 -19.77 -8.50
CA LEU A 115 -2.95 -18.88 -7.51
C LEU A 115 -1.94 -19.62 -6.62
N ALA A 116 -2.21 -20.88 -6.31
CA ALA A 116 -1.34 -21.70 -5.45
C ALA A 116 0.07 -21.86 -6.02
N SER A 117 0.20 -22.10 -7.33
CA SER A 117 1.52 -22.26 -7.96
C SER A 117 2.32 -20.95 -7.98
N HIS A 118 1.65 -19.79 -8.12
CA HIS A 118 2.31 -18.49 -7.99
C HIS A 118 2.82 -18.27 -6.58
N VAL A 119 1.97 -18.53 -5.58
CA VAL A 119 2.33 -18.39 -4.14
C VAL A 119 3.51 -19.31 -3.78
N ALA A 120 3.51 -20.54 -4.27
CA ALA A 120 4.56 -21.53 -3.98
C ALA A 120 5.94 -21.14 -4.51
N GLN A 121 6.02 -20.18 -5.44
CA GLN A 121 7.29 -19.71 -6.01
C GLN A 121 7.84 -18.47 -5.29
N ALA A 122 7.06 -17.85 -4.39
CA ALA A 122 7.41 -16.60 -3.78
C ALA A 122 8.52 -16.72 -2.74
N ASP A 123 9.60 -15.98 -2.91
CA ASP A 123 10.57 -15.69 -1.85
C ASP A 123 10.02 -14.64 -0.89
N ILE A 124 9.32 -13.65 -1.47
CA ILE A 124 8.59 -12.60 -0.76
C ILE A 124 7.15 -12.66 -1.23
N LEU A 125 6.23 -12.92 -0.31
CA LEU A 125 4.80 -12.97 -0.58
C LEU A 125 4.10 -11.81 0.13
N ALA A 126 3.37 -10.99 -0.62
CA ALA A 126 2.52 -9.95 -0.07
C ALA A 126 1.05 -10.22 -0.43
N VAL A 127 0.17 -10.20 0.55
CA VAL A 127 -1.26 -10.52 0.34
C VAL A 127 -2.12 -9.33 0.79
N ALA A 128 -2.95 -8.80 -0.12
CA ALA A 128 -3.76 -7.61 0.08
C ALA A 128 -5.07 -7.69 -0.73
N VAL A 129 -5.97 -8.58 -0.36
CA VAL A 129 -7.23 -8.87 -1.08
C VAL A 129 -8.49 -8.67 -0.25
N GLY A 130 -8.37 -8.54 1.08
CA GLY A 130 -9.49 -8.40 2.00
C GLY A 130 -10.39 -9.65 2.05
N LYS A 131 -9.80 -10.82 1.91
CA LYS A 131 -10.49 -12.11 2.00
C LYS A 131 -9.76 -13.01 3.01
N PRO A 132 -10.32 -13.17 4.22
CA PRO A 132 -9.70 -13.94 5.28
C PRO A 132 -9.32 -15.36 4.85
N GLY A 133 -8.05 -15.73 5.08
CA GLY A 133 -7.54 -17.07 4.82
C GLY A 133 -7.54 -17.51 3.35
N LEU A 134 -7.62 -16.57 2.39
CA LEU A 134 -7.58 -16.89 0.95
C LEU A 134 -6.31 -17.64 0.59
N VAL A 135 -5.18 -17.24 1.14
CA VAL A 135 -3.89 -17.89 0.91
C VAL A 135 -3.69 -18.94 1.99
N ARG A 136 -3.67 -20.18 1.56
CA ARG A 136 -3.49 -21.33 2.46
C ARG A 136 -2.05 -21.46 2.91
N GLY A 137 -1.85 -21.91 4.15
CA GLY A 137 -0.52 -22.07 4.70
C GLY A 137 0.33 -23.13 3.97
N ASP A 138 -0.30 -24.17 3.44
CA ASP A 138 0.37 -25.23 2.69
C ASP A 138 0.93 -24.77 1.33
N TRP A 139 0.46 -23.64 0.79
CA TRP A 139 1.00 -23.06 -0.44
C TRP A 139 2.30 -22.28 -0.22
N ILE A 140 2.60 -21.89 1.02
CA ILE A 140 3.76 -21.05 1.32
C ILE A 140 5.06 -21.81 1.04
N LYS A 141 5.95 -21.21 0.28
CA LYS A 141 7.31 -21.70 0.07
C LYS A 141 8.04 -21.76 1.42
N PRO A 142 8.67 -22.88 1.79
CA PRO A 142 9.46 -22.94 3.02
C PRO A 142 10.52 -21.83 3.08
N GLY A 143 10.56 -21.10 4.19
CA GLY A 143 11.50 -20.00 4.39
C GLY A 143 11.08 -18.65 3.76
N ALA A 144 9.96 -18.56 3.05
CA ALA A 144 9.48 -17.34 2.45
C ALA A 144 9.19 -16.25 3.49
N VAL A 145 9.32 -15.00 3.07
CA VAL A 145 8.84 -13.82 3.84
C VAL A 145 7.41 -13.55 3.45
N VAL A 146 6.51 -13.59 4.42
CA VAL A 146 5.06 -13.40 4.20
C VAL A 146 4.59 -12.10 4.85
N LEU A 147 4.04 -11.21 4.04
CA LEU A 147 3.51 -9.91 4.42
C LEU A 147 2.00 -9.93 4.23
N ASP A 148 1.28 -10.26 5.29
CA ASP A 148 -0.19 -10.21 5.30
C ASP A 148 -0.64 -8.78 5.57
N ILE A 149 -1.19 -8.13 4.54
CA ILE A 149 -1.64 -6.74 4.56
C ILE A 149 -3.16 -6.66 4.75
N GLY A 150 -3.84 -7.78 4.49
CA GLY A 150 -5.27 -7.87 4.66
C GLY A 150 -5.71 -7.63 6.10
N ILE A 151 -6.78 -6.85 6.27
CA ILE A 151 -7.44 -6.66 7.57
C ILE A 151 -8.93 -6.73 7.35
N THR A 152 -9.54 -7.80 7.85
CA THR A 152 -10.98 -7.99 7.78
C THR A 152 -11.54 -8.24 9.18
N ARG A 153 -12.60 -7.52 9.53
CA ARG A 153 -13.32 -7.77 10.78
C ARG A 153 -14.29 -8.94 10.58
N LEU A 154 -14.10 -9.98 11.36
CA LEU A 154 -14.97 -11.16 11.36
C LEU A 154 -16.27 -10.89 12.13
N PRO A 155 -17.31 -11.73 11.96
CA PRO A 155 -18.58 -11.59 12.68
C PRO A 155 -18.45 -11.61 14.20
N ASP A 156 -17.43 -12.30 14.74
CA ASP A 156 -17.11 -12.35 16.18
C ASP A 156 -16.35 -11.11 16.68
N GLY A 157 -16.12 -10.12 15.79
CA GLY A 157 -15.43 -8.86 16.09
C GLY A 157 -13.91 -8.95 16.01
N LYS A 158 -13.32 -10.12 15.85
CA LYS A 158 -11.87 -10.29 15.69
C LYS A 158 -11.40 -9.80 14.34
N LEU A 159 -10.15 -9.41 14.27
CA LEU A 159 -9.46 -9.07 13.01
C LEU A 159 -8.74 -10.31 12.48
N SER A 160 -8.85 -10.51 11.18
CA SER A 160 -8.17 -11.58 10.45
C SER A 160 -7.44 -11.02 9.24
N GLY A 161 -6.29 -11.61 8.94
CA GLY A 161 -5.58 -11.38 7.70
C GLY A 161 -6.09 -12.25 6.55
N ASP A 162 -5.46 -12.08 5.40
CA ASP A 162 -5.80 -12.80 4.17
C ASP A 162 -5.06 -14.15 4.06
N VAL A 163 -4.09 -14.41 4.95
CA VAL A 163 -3.29 -15.64 5.00
C VAL A 163 -3.79 -16.53 6.13
N GLU A 164 -3.78 -17.85 5.92
CA GLU A 164 -4.04 -18.84 6.95
C GLU A 164 -2.83 -18.90 7.92
N PHE A 165 -2.81 -17.98 8.89
CA PHE A 165 -1.64 -17.65 9.70
C PHE A 165 -1.03 -18.86 10.41
N ALA A 166 -1.86 -19.69 11.06
CA ALA A 166 -1.38 -20.80 11.87
C ALA A 166 -0.57 -21.82 11.05
N ALA A 167 -1.04 -22.17 9.86
CA ALA A 167 -0.34 -23.08 8.96
C ALA A 167 0.84 -22.38 8.24
N ALA A 168 0.67 -21.12 7.83
CA ALA A 168 1.70 -20.35 7.16
C ALA A 168 2.92 -20.12 8.06
N SER A 169 2.73 -19.84 9.34
CA SER A 169 3.80 -19.60 10.32
C SER A 169 4.72 -20.82 10.54
N GLN A 170 4.25 -22.04 10.22
CA GLN A 170 5.07 -23.25 10.28
C GLN A 170 6.04 -23.38 9.09
N ARG A 171 5.83 -22.61 8.04
CA ARG A 171 6.59 -22.71 6.78
C ARG A 171 7.37 -21.45 6.47
N ALA A 172 6.81 -20.29 6.77
CA ALA A 172 7.43 -18.99 6.52
C ALA A 172 8.69 -18.80 7.38
N GLY A 173 9.71 -18.15 6.81
CA GLY A 173 10.85 -17.66 7.58
C GLY A 173 10.48 -16.44 8.40
N TRP A 174 9.61 -15.59 7.85
CA TRP A 174 9.02 -14.42 8.49
C TRP A 174 7.56 -14.26 8.08
N ILE A 175 6.71 -13.90 9.00
CA ILE A 175 5.30 -13.60 8.72
C ILE A 175 4.80 -12.47 9.60
N THR A 176 4.11 -11.50 9.00
CA THR A 176 3.48 -10.41 9.77
C THR A 176 2.19 -10.88 10.41
N PRO A 177 1.95 -10.57 11.70
CA PRO A 177 0.67 -10.85 12.35
C PRO A 177 -0.43 -9.88 11.89
N VAL A 178 -1.68 -10.30 12.01
CA VAL A 178 -2.85 -9.42 11.86
C VAL A 178 -3.75 -9.61 13.08
N PRO A 179 -3.96 -8.55 13.87
CA PRO A 179 -3.41 -7.18 13.77
C PRO A 179 -1.97 -7.06 14.25
N GLY A 180 -1.38 -5.87 14.07
CA GLY A 180 -0.09 -5.52 14.66
C GLY A 180 1.13 -5.64 13.72
N GLY A 181 0.92 -6.12 12.50
CA GLY A 181 1.96 -6.23 11.46
C GLY A 181 2.08 -4.96 10.60
N VAL A 182 1.57 -5.02 9.38
CA VAL A 182 1.71 -3.93 8.38
C VAL A 182 0.89 -2.68 8.75
N GLY A 183 -0.26 -2.84 9.41
CA GLY A 183 -1.15 -1.71 9.73
C GLY A 183 -0.46 -0.56 10.46
N PRO A 184 0.22 -0.77 11.60
CA PRO A 184 0.97 0.28 12.30
C PRO A 184 2.02 0.97 11.44
N MET A 185 2.67 0.23 10.54
CA MET A 185 3.66 0.79 9.61
C MET A 185 3.04 1.72 8.58
N THR A 186 1.81 1.47 8.16
CA THR A 186 1.08 2.39 7.28
C THR A 186 0.93 3.77 7.93
N ILE A 187 0.56 3.81 9.20
CA ILE A 187 0.41 5.06 9.96
C ILE A 187 1.77 5.76 10.11
N ALA A 188 2.82 5.03 10.47
CA ALA A 188 4.15 5.58 10.60
C ALA A 188 4.66 6.20 9.28
N MET A 189 4.45 5.53 8.16
CA MET A 189 4.86 6.04 6.85
C MET A 189 4.01 7.20 6.36
N LEU A 190 2.75 7.30 6.77
CA LEU A 190 1.94 8.48 6.51
C LEU A 190 2.50 9.71 7.22
N LEU A 191 2.90 9.56 8.48
CA LEU A 191 3.55 10.63 9.25
C LEU A 191 4.91 11.01 8.64
N GLU A 192 5.72 10.04 8.25
CA GLU A 192 7.00 10.26 7.56
C GLU A 192 6.81 11.05 6.26
N ASN A 193 5.84 10.66 5.42
CA ASN A 193 5.50 11.39 4.20
C ASN A 193 5.05 12.83 4.50
N THR A 194 4.26 13.03 5.56
CA THR A 194 3.79 14.35 5.97
C THR A 194 4.96 15.24 6.39
N LEU A 195 5.88 14.71 7.18
CA LEU A 195 7.09 15.41 7.58
C LEU A 195 7.98 15.73 6.37
N THR A 196 8.19 14.76 5.49
CA THR A 196 8.96 14.94 4.25
C THR A 196 8.36 16.04 3.38
N ALA A 197 7.04 16.06 3.21
CA ALA A 197 6.36 17.10 2.45
C ALA A 197 6.53 18.50 3.07
N ALA A 198 6.49 18.58 4.40
CA ALA A 198 6.64 19.85 5.11
C ALA A 198 8.08 20.40 5.05
N VAL A 199 9.08 19.54 5.25
CA VAL A 199 10.49 19.94 5.31
C VAL A 199 11.08 20.18 3.91
N SER A 200 10.72 19.34 2.93
CA SER A 200 11.31 19.42 1.59
C SER A 200 10.77 20.57 0.75
N GLY A 201 9.81 21.37 1.25
CA GLY A 201 9.14 22.41 0.46
C GLY A 201 8.55 21.84 -0.84
N VAL A 202 8.34 20.53 -0.90
CA VAL A 202 7.71 19.88 -2.03
C VAL A 202 6.31 20.43 -2.11
N SER A 203 6.18 21.52 -2.86
CA SER A 203 4.87 22.00 -3.29
C SER A 203 4.30 20.88 -4.16
N LEU A 204 3.50 20.07 -3.53
CA LEU A 204 2.73 19.07 -4.23
C LEU A 204 1.63 19.79 -5.05
N LEU A 205 1.60 21.12 -5.00
CA LEU A 205 0.53 21.98 -5.52
C LEU A 205 1.06 23.34 -5.97
N THR A 206 1.86 23.41 -6.98
CA THR A 206 1.75 24.55 -7.86
C THR A 206 1.31 23.99 -9.21
N PRO A 207 0.10 24.33 -9.69
CA PRO A 207 -0.13 24.32 -11.11
C PRO A 207 1.01 25.17 -11.69
N ARG A 208 1.86 24.61 -12.55
CA ARG A 208 2.66 25.45 -13.42
C ARG A 208 1.63 26.31 -14.17
N GLU A 209 1.71 27.61 -14.00
CA GLU A 209 0.97 28.51 -14.86
C GLU A 209 1.26 28.07 -16.29
N ILE A 210 0.22 27.59 -16.97
CA ILE A 210 0.31 27.30 -18.41
C ILE A 210 0.44 28.66 -19.04
N PRO A 211 1.56 28.97 -19.77
CA PRO A 211 1.63 30.24 -20.49
C PRO A 211 0.47 30.28 -21.48
N PRO A 212 -0.22 31.43 -21.64
CA PRO A 212 -1.29 31.57 -22.61
C PRO A 212 -0.77 31.23 -24.00
N ALA A 213 -1.58 30.49 -24.77
CA ALA A 213 -1.29 30.09 -26.15
C ALA A 213 -1.17 31.29 -27.08
#